data_b310b181d2fd60fa037b1ee5e0e3d6d8
#
_entry.id   b310b181d2fd60fa037b1ee5e0e3d6d8
#
_cell.length_a   1.000
_cell.length_b   1.000
_cell.length_c   1.000
_cell.angle_alpha   90.00
_cell.angle_beta   90.00
_cell.angle_gamma   90.00
#
_symmetry.space_group_name_H-M   'P 1'
#
loop_
_entity.id
_entity.type
_entity.pdbx_description
1 polymer ?
#
loop_
_entity_poly.entity_id
_entity_poly.type
_entity_poly.pdbx_seq_one_letter_code
_entity_poly.pdbx_strand_id
1 'polypeptide(L)'
;QAGVADEAPLINRFDSTVPRPANSAGITLQKAGFTEADDDQFALRVAALSQTTFDAPDLIVEGPAGSYFDKPQVTLSDDGRQVYFDLKGGGVATDDLDQAPLTLTLLDTNNAVEGSLQATEGLADIEPSGGLNITALLPILGLALLGGLILNLMPCVLPVLSMKLLSV
;
A
#
# COMPACT_ATOMS: atom_id res chain seq x y z
N GLN A 1 -19.47 -42.88 26.88
CA GLN A 1 -19.70 -41.43 26.85
C GLN A 1 -18.33 -40.79 26.68
N ALA A 2 -18.03 -40.27 25.49
CA ALA A 2 -16.87 -39.45 25.27
C ALA A 2 -17.06 -38.14 26.05
N GLY A 3 -16.15 -37.85 26.99
CA GLY A 3 -16.17 -36.60 27.73
C GLY A 3 -16.10 -35.42 26.76
N VAL A 4 -17.02 -34.50 26.89
CA VAL A 4 -16.92 -33.20 26.25
C VAL A 4 -15.66 -32.54 26.81
N ALA A 5 -14.68 -32.29 25.97
CA ALA A 5 -13.45 -31.68 26.39
C ALA A 5 -13.76 -30.32 27.02
N ASP A 6 -13.45 -30.17 28.30
CA ASP A 6 -13.63 -28.94 29.08
C ASP A 6 -12.62 -27.84 28.65
N GLU A 7 -11.96 -28.05 27.52
CA GLU A 7 -10.94 -27.17 26.93
C GLU A 7 -11.47 -26.21 25.88
N ALA A 8 -12.76 -26.33 25.49
CA ALA A 8 -13.38 -25.44 24.52
C ALA A 8 -13.25 -23.94 24.88
N PRO A 9 -13.34 -23.52 26.18
CA PRO A 9 -13.13 -22.11 26.54
C PRO A 9 -11.68 -21.64 26.33
N LEU A 10 -10.72 -22.55 26.48
CA LEU A 10 -9.31 -22.25 26.24
C LEU A 10 -9.04 -22.07 24.75
N ILE A 11 -9.58 -22.95 23.93
CA ILE A 11 -9.44 -22.88 22.46
C ILE A 11 -10.08 -21.59 21.94
N ASN A 12 -11.30 -21.27 22.37
CA ASN A 12 -12.00 -20.04 21.94
C ASN A 12 -11.26 -18.75 22.38
N ARG A 13 -10.50 -18.80 23.46
CA ARG A 13 -9.68 -17.66 23.90
C ARG A 13 -8.55 -17.34 22.91
N PHE A 14 -8.02 -18.33 22.22
CA PHE A 14 -6.95 -18.18 21.26
C PHE A 14 -7.43 -18.09 19.81
N ASP A 15 -8.72 -18.31 19.56
CA ASP A 15 -9.30 -18.26 18.22
C ASP A 15 -9.15 -16.87 17.57
N SER A 16 -9.16 -15.80 18.38
CA SER A 16 -8.94 -14.43 17.89
C SER A 16 -7.48 -14.14 17.52
N THR A 17 -6.54 -14.96 17.98
CA THR A 17 -5.11 -14.81 17.68
C THR A 17 -4.66 -15.66 16.50
N VAL A 18 -5.54 -16.52 15.97
CA VAL A 18 -5.27 -17.27 14.74
C VAL A 18 -5.39 -16.32 13.56
N PRO A 19 -4.35 -16.19 12.71
CA PRO A 19 -4.42 -15.34 11.53
C PRO A 19 -5.59 -15.72 10.63
N ARG A 20 -6.37 -14.73 10.21
CA ARG A 20 -7.45 -14.90 9.25
C ARG A 20 -6.98 -14.45 7.87
N PRO A 21 -7.57 -14.97 6.78
CA PRO A 21 -7.24 -14.48 5.45
C PRO A 21 -7.38 -12.95 5.37
N ALA A 22 -6.41 -12.29 4.75
CA ALA A 22 -6.50 -10.87 4.44
C ALA A 22 -7.83 -10.59 3.71
N ASN A 23 -8.40 -9.42 3.92
CA ASN A 23 -9.73 -8.99 3.48
C ASN A 23 -10.92 -9.53 4.31
N SER A 24 -10.75 -10.58 5.12
CA SER A 24 -11.85 -11.08 5.96
C SER A 24 -12.04 -10.28 7.25
N ALA A 25 -10.99 -9.58 7.72
CA ALA A 25 -10.98 -8.77 8.94
C ALA A 25 -11.02 -7.26 8.66
N GLY A 26 -11.35 -6.83 7.43
CA GLY A 26 -11.36 -5.42 7.03
C GLY A 26 -9.95 -4.83 6.83
N ILE A 27 -8.92 -5.68 6.80
CA ILE A 27 -7.54 -5.30 6.52
C ILE A 27 -7.17 -5.84 5.14
N THR A 28 -6.64 -4.97 4.29
CA THR A 28 -6.20 -5.30 2.94
C THR A 28 -4.70 -5.07 2.82
N LEU A 29 -3.95 -6.10 2.48
CA LEU A 29 -2.57 -5.98 2.05
C LEU A 29 -2.57 -5.39 0.64
N GLN A 30 -1.92 -4.23 0.44
CA GLN A 30 -2.02 -3.48 -0.81
C GLN A 30 -0.89 -3.82 -1.77
N LYS A 31 0.33 -3.58 -1.34
CA LYS A 31 1.53 -3.72 -2.18
C LYS A 31 2.73 -4.11 -1.33
N ALA A 32 3.64 -4.84 -1.95
CA ALA A 32 4.98 -5.07 -1.45
C ALA A 32 5.97 -4.64 -2.53
N GLY A 33 6.95 -3.84 -2.15
CA GLY A 33 8.00 -3.37 -3.07
C GLY A 33 9.36 -3.51 -2.42
N PHE A 34 10.37 -3.83 -3.22
CA PHE A 34 11.75 -3.96 -2.75
C PHE A 34 12.71 -3.13 -3.60
N THR A 35 13.84 -2.82 -3.02
CA THR A 35 14.99 -2.25 -3.74
C THR A 35 16.26 -2.91 -3.24
N GLU A 36 17.20 -3.09 -4.16
CA GLU A 36 18.51 -3.60 -3.83
C GLU A 36 19.22 -2.62 -2.90
N ALA A 37 19.92 -3.16 -1.92
CA ALA A 37 20.78 -2.44 -0.99
C ALA A 37 22.19 -3.04 -1.08
N ASP A 38 23.14 -2.48 -0.34
CA ASP A 38 24.52 -2.96 -0.36
C ASP A 38 24.64 -4.38 0.26
N ASP A 39 25.64 -5.16 -0.20
CA ASP A 39 26.08 -6.43 0.37
C ASP A 39 25.00 -7.55 0.42
N ASP A 40 24.39 -7.90 -0.72
CA ASP A 40 23.36 -8.96 -0.81
C ASP A 40 22.16 -8.71 0.12
N GLN A 41 21.90 -7.46 0.46
CA GLN A 41 20.75 -7.02 1.21
C GLN A 41 19.74 -6.30 0.31
N PHE A 42 18.49 -6.29 0.75
CA PHE A 42 17.44 -5.51 0.12
C PHE A 42 16.64 -4.77 1.18
N ALA A 43 16.04 -3.66 0.78
CA ALA A 43 15.01 -2.99 1.54
C ALA A 43 13.64 -3.40 0.99
N LEU A 44 12.74 -3.81 1.87
CA LEU A 44 11.37 -4.19 1.56
C LEU A 44 10.41 -3.20 2.22
N ARG A 45 9.43 -2.72 1.47
CA ARG A 45 8.31 -1.95 1.99
C ARG A 45 7.01 -2.68 1.71
N VAL A 46 6.18 -2.80 2.73
CA VAL A 46 4.83 -3.37 2.63
C VAL A 46 3.82 -2.32 3.07
N ALA A 47 2.77 -2.14 2.29
CA ALA A 47 1.65 -1.27 2.63
C ALA A 47 0.39 -2.08 2.88
N ALA A 48 -0.33 -1.70 3.93
CA ALA A 48 -1.63 -2.26 4.25
C ALA A 48 -2.64 -1.16 4.61
N LEU A 49 -3.91 -1.42 4.30
CA LEU A 49 -5.04 -0.54 4.58
C LEU A 49 -6.04 -1.26 5.47
N SER A 50 -6.57 -0.55 6.46
CA SER A 50 -7.63 -1.04 7.34
C SER A 50 -8.89 -0.17 7.25
N GLN A 51 -10.04 -0.76 7.46
CA GLN A 51 -11.30 -0.02 7.60
C GLN A 51 -11.38 0.73 8.94
N THR A 52 -10.63 0.28 9.94
CA THR A 52 -10.49 0.91 11.25
C THR A 52 -9.06 1.39 11.45
N THR A 53 -8.82 2.24 12.44
CA THR A 53 -7.48 2.67 12.81
C THR A 53 -6.66 1.50 13.38
N PHE A 54 -5.40 1.43 12.97
CA PHE A 54 -4.42 0.52 13.59
C PHE A 54 -4.04 1.05 14.99
N ASP A 55 -3.84 0.13 15.92
CA ASP A 55 -3.44 0.45 17.30
C ASP A 55 -1.94 0.14 17.52
N ALA A 56 -1.54 -1.09 17.34
CA ALA A 56 -0.15 -1.53 17.46
C ALA A 56 0.20 -2.54 16.36
N PRO A 57 0.25 -2.11 15.09
CA PRO A 57 0.48 -3.01 13.98
C PRO A 57 1.93 -3.52 13.98
N ASP A 58 2.09 -4.81 13.70
CA ASP A 58 3.36 -5.48 13.47
C ASP A 58 3.24 -6.41 12.26
N LEU A 59 4.37 -6.73 11.63
CA LEU A 59 4.39 -7.55 10.42
C LEU A 59 5.45 -8.65 10.52
N ILE A 60 5.03 -9.86 10.22
CA ILE A 60 5.93 -11.00 10.00
C ILE A 60 5.93 -11.27 8.50
N VAL A 61 7.12 -11.44 7.94
CA VAL A 61 7.32 -11.72 6.52
C VAL A 61 8.01 -13.07 6.37
N GLU A 62 7.44 -13.92 5.54
CA GLU A 62 8.03 -15.17 5.11
C GLU A 62 8.27 -15.10 3.60
N GLY A 63 9.50 -15.33 3.20
CA GLY A 63 9.96 -15.28 1.80
C GLY A 63 10.48 -16.62 1.30
N PRO A 64 11.18 -16.61 0.17
CA PRO A 64 11.86 -17.77 -0.39
C PRO A 64 12.81 -18.42 0.62
N ALA A 65 13.07 -19.72 0.45
CA ALA A 65 13.96 -20.45 1.31
C ALA A 65 15.37 -19.83 1.38
N GLY A 66 15.84 -19.55 2.58
CA GLY A 66 17.12 -18.89 2.84
C GLY A 66 17.02 -17.39 3.07
N SER A 67 15.88 -16.76 2.77
CA SER A 67 15.67 -15.34 3.08
C SER A 67 15.52 -15.12 4.58
N TYR A 68 15.96 -13.95 5.02
CA TYR A 68 15.68 -13.43 6.36
C TYR A 68 15.18 -11.99 6.27
N PHE A 69 14.41 -11.58 7.27
CA PHE A 69 13.87 -10.23 7.36
C PHE A 69 14.10 -9.69 8.77
N ASP A 70 14.54 -8.44 8.85
CA ASP A 70 14.70 -7.74 10.11
C ASP A 70 13.33 -7.29 10.65
N LYS A 71 13.34 -6.81 11.89
CA LYS A 71 12.13 -6.24 12.48
C LYS A 71 11.66 -5.01 11.68
N PRO A 72 10.37 -4.91 11.33
CA PRO A 72 9.84 -3.79 10.60
C PRO A 72 9.89 -2.47 11.37
N GLN A 73 10.16 -1.39 10.67
CA GLN A 73 9.86 -0.04 11.12
C GLN A 73 8.46 0.32 10.65
N VAL A 74 7.62 0.72 11.58
CA VAL A 74 6.20 0.97 11.31
C VAL A 74 5.95 2.46 11.18
N THR A 75 5.29 2.86 10.10
CA THR A 75 4.84 4.23 9.86
C THR A 75 3.34 4.21 9.57
N LEU A 76 2.57 4.97 10.35
CA LEU A 76 1.14 5.13 10.15
C LEU A 76 0.85 6.40 9.35
N SER A 77 -0.20 6.37 8.54
CA SER A 77 -0.80 7.57 7.95
C SER A 77 -1.46 8.45 9.01
N ASP A 78 -1.74 9.71 8.68
CA ASP A 78 -2.35 10.68 9.59
C ASP A 78 -3.74 10.25 10.12
N ASP A 79 -4.48 9.47 9.32
CA ASP A 79 -5.79 8.93 9.70
C ASP A 79 -5.69 7.58 10.45
N GLY A 80 -4.48 7.03 10.60
CA GLY A 80 -4.20 5.77 11.26
C GLY A 80 -4.75 4.54 10.56
N ARG A 81 -5.26 4.67 9.33
CA ARG A 81 -5.87 3.56 8.57
C ARG A 81 -4.94 2.89 7.60
N GLN A 82 -3.87 3.55 7.24
CA GLN A 82 -2.84 3.00 6.37
C GLN A 82 -1.55 2.85 7.16
N VAL A 83 -0.89 1.72 6.97
CA VAL A 83 0.37 1.40 7.61
C VAL A 83 1.41 1.01 6.57
N TYR A 84 2.62 1.46 6.79
CA TYR A 84 3.81 1.10 6.02
C TYR A 84 4.78 0.40 6.94
N PHE A 85 5.29 -0.71 6.46
CA PHE A 85 6.31 -1.50 7.13
C PHE A 85 7.58 -1.45 6.28
N ASP A 86 8.62 -0.84 6.82
CA ASP A 86 9.95 -0.80 6.20
C ASP A 86 10.86 -1.79 6.91
N LEU A 87 11.40 -2.76 6.16
CA LEU A 87 12.28 -3.79 6.68
C LEU A 87 13.51 -3.94 5.78
N LYS A 88 14.57 -4.43 6.38
CA LYS A 88 15.71 -4.94 5.63
C LYS A 88 15.65 -6.47 5.61
N GLY A 89 16.17 -7.05 4.56
CA GLY A 89 16.29 -8.49 4.42
C GLY A 89 17.50 -8.85 3.59
N GLY A 90 17.74 -10.14 3.48
CA GLY A 90 18.84 -10.68 2.70
C GLY A 90 18.80 -12.20 2.63
N GLY A 91 19.91 -12.79 2.21
CA GLY A 91 20.05 -14.24 2.13
C GLY A 91 19.55 -14.86 0.83
N VAL A 92 18.93 -14.06 -0.04
CA VAL A 92 18.47 -14.46 -1.38
C VAL A 92 18.74 -13.33 -2.36
N ALA A 93 18.88 -13.65 -3.65
CA ALA A 93 18.96 -12.64 -4.69
C ALA A 93 17.63 -11.90 -4.86
N THR A 94 17.69 -10.65 -5.28
CA THR A 94 16.49 -9.83 -5.52
C THR A 94 15.58 -10.41 -6.61
N ASP A 95 16.17 -11.09 -7.61
CA ASP A 95 15.44 -11.81 -8.65
C ASP A 95 14.54 -12.93 -8.10
N ASP A 96 14.95 -13.57 -7.00
CA ASP A 96 14.15 -14.62 -6.35
C ASP A 96 12.95 -14.04 -5.60
N LEU A 97 13.04 -12.79 -5.11
CA LEU A 97 11.93 -12.09 -4.48
C LEU A 97 10.84 -11.70 -5.47
N ASP A 98 11.22 -11.35 -6.70
CA ASP A 98 10.26 -11.02 -7.75
C ASP A 98 9.50 -12.27 -8.27
N GLN A 99 10.11 -13.44 -8.15
CA GLN A 99 9.55 -14.70 -8.66
C GLN A 99 8.70 -15.46 -7.64
N ALA A 100 8.89 -15.24 -6.35
CA ALA A 100 8.20 -15.95 -5.29
C ALA A 100 7.26 -15.03 -4.50
N PRO A 101 6.03 -15.48 -4.20
CA PRO A 101 5.15 -14.71 -3.33
C PRO A 101 5.70 -14.65 -1.91
N LEU A 102 5.61 -13.49 -1.29
CA LEU A 102 5.85 -13.31 0.15
C LEU A 102 4.58 -13.63 0.92
N THR A 103 4.68 -14.45 1.97
CA THR A 103 3.60 -14.63 2.93
C THR A 103 3.75 -13.58 4.02
N LEU A 104 2.70 -12.82 4.24
CA LEU A 104 2.66 -11.67 5.14
C LEU A 104 1.63 -11.93 6.22
N THR A 105 2.08 -11.97 7.48
CA THR A 105 1.19 -12.02 8.65
C THR A 105 1.22 -10.67 9.35
N LEU A 106 0.13 -9.92 9.20
CA LEU A 106 -0.06 -8.64 9.86
C LEU A 106 -0.80 -8.86 11.17
N LEU A 107 -0.20 -8.38 12.24
CA LEU A 107 -0.73 -8.44 13.59
C LEU A 107 -1.15 -7.02 14.01
N ASP A 108 -2.29 -6.91 14.65
CA ASP A 108 -2.71 -5.71 15.37
C ASP A 108 -3.33 -6.16 16.69
N THR A 109 -3.51 -5.28 17.68
CA THR A 109 -3.90 -5.63 19.05
C THR A 109 -5.00 -6.69 19.15
N ASN A 110 -5.99 -6.66 18.26
CA ASN A 110 -7.14 -7.57 18.30
C ASN A 110 -7.37 -8.37 17.02
N ASN A 111 -6.51 -8.21 16.03
CA ASN A 111 -6.65 -8.84 14.72
C ASN A 111 -5.31 -9.41 14.24
N ALA A 112 -5.39 -10.58 13.65
CA ALA A 112 -4.29 -11.16 12.89
C ALA A 112 -4.80 -11.54 11.52
N VAL A 113 -4.12 -11.09 10.47
CA VAL A 113 -4.46 -11.44 9.10
C VAL A 113 -3.24 -11.96 8.36
N GLU A 114 -3.48 -12.96 7.53
CA GLU A 114 -2.45 -13.55 6.68
C GLU A 114 -2.86 -13.41 5.22
N GLY A 115 -1.89 -13.13 4.39
CA GLY A 115 -2.07 -13.07 2.94
C GLY A 115 -0.73 -13.16 2.23
N SER A 116 -0.78 -13.40 0.94
CA SER A 116 0.43 -13.40 0.10
C SER A 116 0.39 -12.28 -0.92
N LEU A 117 1.52 -11.63 -1.08
CA LEU A 117 1.76 -10.62 -2.10
C LEU A 117 3.03 -10.95 -2.89
N GLN A 118 3.03 -10.61 -4.16
CA GLN A 118 4.25 -10.56 -4.95
C GLN A 118 4.93 -9.21 -4.69
N ALA A 119 6.19 -9.23 -4.32
CA ALA A 119 6.98 -8.03 -4.24
C ALA A 119 7.39 -7.60 -5.65
N THR A 120 7.39 -6.31 -5.91
CA THR A 120 7.83 -5.73 -7.19
C THR A 120 9.02 -4.83 -6.96
N GLU A 121 9.90 -4.71 -7.95
CA GLU A 121 11.02 -3.80 -7.88
C GLU A 121 10.52 -2.34 -7.78
N GLY A 122 11.06 -1.60 -6.81
CA GLY A 122 10.74 -0.19 -6.54
C GLY A 122 9.96 0.02 -5.26
N LEU A 123 10.43 0.97 -4.43
CA LEU A 123 9.76 1.40 -3.20
C LEU A 123 8.87 2.63 -3.44
N ALA A 124 9.08 3.34 -4.54
CA ALA A 124 8.51 4.66 -4.78
C ALA A 124 7.00 4.66 -5.05
N ASP A 125 6.45 3.52 -5.50
CA ASP A 125 5.02 3.42 -5.83
C ASP A 125 4.13 3.09 -4.62
N ILE A 126 4.73 2.97 -3.43
CA ILE A 126 4.03 2.71 -2.18
C ILE A 126 3.99 4.02 -1.38
N GLU A 127 3.43 5.05 -2.00
CA GLU A 127 3.14 6.30 -1.32
C GLU A 127 1.77 6.26 -0.64
N PRO A 128 1.59 7.01 0.46
CA PRO A 128 0.29 7.07 1.12
C PRO A 128 -0.78 7.55 0.13
N SER A 129 -1.63 6.62 -0.32
CA SER A 129 -2.77 6.92 -1.20
C SER A 129 -3.86 7.65 -0.41
N GLY A 130 -3.56 8.80 0.14
CA GLY A 130 -4.48 9.59 0.94
C GLY A 130 -4.32 11.09 0.79
N GLY A 131 -3.19 11.55 0.27
CA GLY A 131 -2.98 12.96 -0.05
C GLY A 131 -3.13 13.20 -1.55
N LEU A 132 -4.06 14.06 -1.95
CA LEU A 132 -4.00 14.68 -3.27
C LEU A 132 -2.62 15.33 -3.38
N ASN A 133 -1.73 14.69 -4.12
CA ASN A 133 -0.38 15.23 -4.34
C ASN A 133 -0.52 16.47 -5.22
N ILE A 134 -0.74 17.62 -4.57
CA ILE A 134 -0.97 18.92 -5.22
C ILE A 134 0.21 19.24 -6.14
N THR A 135 1.40 18.76 -5.81
CA THR A 135 2.60 18.93 -6.65
C THR A 135 2.51 18.15 -7.97
N ALA A 136 1.87 16.98 -7.96
CA ALA A 136 1.62 16.19 -9.18
C ALA A 136 0.43 16.72 -9.99
N LEU A 137 -0.54 17.36 -9.32
CA LEU A 137 -1.71 17.99 -9.95
C LEU A 137 -1.37 19.30 -10.68
N LEU A 138 -0.35 20.03 -10.20
CA LEU A 138 0.05 21.34 -10.76
C LEU A 138 0.44 21.27 -12.25
N PRO A 139 1.28 20.33 -12.72
CA PRO A 139 1.59 20.23 -14.15
C PRO A 139 0.40 19.78 -14.99
N ILE A 140 -0.47 18.91 -14.45
CA ILE A 140 -1.68 18.44 -15.16
C ILE A 140 -2.67 19.60 -15.30
N LEU A 141 -2.85 20.40 -14.26
CA LEU A 141 -3.70 21.58 -14.27
C LEU A 141 -3.14 22.65 -15.24
N GLY A 142 -1.81 22.85 -15.24
CA GLY A 142 -1.11 23.74 -16.16
C GLY A 142 -1.31 23.34 -17.61
N LEU A 143 -1.19 22.03 -17.91
CA LEU A 143 -1.40 21.50 -19.26
C LEU A 143 -2.86 21.63 -19.71
N ALA A 144 -3.81 21.39 -18.80
CA ALA A 144 -5.24 21.56 -19.07
C ALA A 144 -5.60 23.03 -19.32
N LEU A 145 -5.03 23.94 -18.55
CA LEU A 145 -5.22 25.39 -18.74
C LEU A 145 -4.63 25.86 -20.07
N LEU A 146 -3.43 25.39 -20.40
CA LEU A 146 -2.76 25.69 -21.67
C LEU A 146 -3.57 25.17 -22.88
N GLY A 147 -4.07 23.92 -22.78
CA GLY A 147 -4.93 23.33 -23.80
C GLY A 147 -6.24 24.11 -23.99
N GLY A 148 -6.87 24.54 -22.89
CA GLY A 148 -8.06 25.38 -22.91
C GLY A 148 -7.79 26.77 -23.52
N LEU A 149 -6.62 27.36 -23.25
CA LEU A 149 -6.22 28.63 -23.82
C LEU A 149 -5.99 28.53 -25.32
N ILE A 150 -5.32 27.44 -25.78
CA ILE A 150 -5.09 27.22 -27.22
C ILE A 150 -6.42 27.04 -27.97
N LEU A 151 -7.36 26.28 -27.40
CA LEU A 151 -8.70 26.12 -28.00
C LEU A 151 -9.49 27.42 -28.01
N ASN A 152 -9.32 28.28 -27.00
CA ASN A 152 -9.98 29.61 -26.97
C ASN A 152 -9.34 30.66 -27.91
N LEU A 153 -8.05 30.44 -28.23
CA LEU A 153 -7.33 31.31 -29.17
C LEU A 153 -7.59 30.93 -30.66
N MET A 154 -8.30 29.82 -30.89
CA MET A 154 -8.67 29.41 -32.22
C MET A 154 -9.56 30.51 -32.88
N PRO A 155 -9.23 30.99 -34.11
CA PRO A 155 -9.75 32.23 -34.65
C PRO A 155 -11.23 32.23 -35.04
N CYS A 156 -11.98 31.20 -34.62
CA CYS A 156 -13.41 31.10 -34.92
C CYS A 156 -14.31 31.86 -33.93
N VAL A 157 -13.83 32.23 -32.73
CA VAL A 157 -14.64 32.96 -31.74
C VAL A 157 -14.40 34.48 -31.80
N LEU A 158 -13.18 34.91 -32.15
CA LEU A 158 -12.82 36.33 -32.28
C LEU A 158 -13.59 37.07 -33.38
N PRO A 159 -13.81 36.51 -34.61
CA PRO A 159 -14.52 37.24 -35.64
C PRO A 159 -16.02 37.42 -35.35
N VAL A 160 -16.65 36.53 -34.59
CA VAL A 160 -18.08 36.65 -34.22
C VAL A 160 -18.30 37.73 -33.17
N LEU A 161 -17.39 37.90 -32.22
CA LEU A 161 -17.46 38.93 -31.19
C LEU A 161 -17.14 40.33 -31.78
N SER A 162 -16.17 40.41 -32.72
CA SER A 162 -15.81 41.67 -33.34
C SER A 162 -16.91 42.21 -34.30
N MET A 163 -17.62 41.31 -34.98
CA MET A 163 -18.76 41.73 -35.82
C MET A 163 -19.96 42.24 -35.01
N LYS A 164 -20.15 41.72 -33.80
CA LYS A 164 -21.25 42.17 -32.94
C LYS A 164 -20.96 43.49 -32.21
N LEU A 165 -19.68 43.86 -32.06
CA LEU A 165 -19.25 45.14 -31.47
C LEU A 165 -19.24 46.30 -32.49
N LEU A 166 -19.16 45.99 -33.79
CA LEU A 166 -19.17 46.99 -34.85
C LEU A 166 -20.57 47.27 -35.41
N SER A 167 -21.61 46.60 -34.93
CA SER A 167 -23.00 46.71 -35.40
C SER A 167 -23.92 47.48 -34.42
N VAL A 168 -23.33 48.39 -33.60
CA VAL A 168 -24.11 49.36 -32.80
C VAL A 168 -23.87 50.76 -33.33
#